data_6ea8821f97bad1d7b59c30693fc1709b
#
_entry.id   6ea8821f97bad1d7b59c30693fc1709b
#
_cell.length_a   1.000
_cell.length_b   1.000
_cell.length_c   1.000
_cell.angle_alpha   90.00
_cell.angle_beta   90.00
_cell.angle_gamma   90.00
#
_symmetry.space_group_name_H-M   'P 1'
#
loop_
_entity.id
_entity.type
_entity.pdbx_description
1 polymer ?
#
loop_
_entity_poly.entity_id
_entity_poly.type
_entity_poly.pdbx_seq_one_letter_code
_entity_poly.pdbx_strand_id
1 'polypeptide(L)'
;MAIVLLDALRINELPIILKEAREAHIRLNEHQPDVKIVRTSKGGVDIGRTVKTPELDDETIKGICNEFRLHNSQIVIRSPINADQFIDAIEANKKYMPMLLVVNKADLLTETERQYIEEEIKPDLFISASLKQGTDELKEAIYHKLDFISIYMKEPGKPADMNVPMIMQRGNTIRRVCEKLHKDFVKNFKYSRVTGPSSKFAGQKLMLNHVLKDQDILELHIR
;
A
#
# COMPACT_ATOMS: atom_id res chain seq x y z
N MET A 1 -3.06 -3.06 5.04
CA MET A 1 -2.48 -4.40 4.81
C MET A 1 -3.37 -5.43 5.47
N ALA A 2 -3.54 -6.60 4.87
CA ALA A 2 -4.18 -7.77 5.46
C ALA A 2 -3.13 -8.85 5.74
N ILE A 3 -3.36 -9.67 6.77
CA ILE A 3 -2.59 -10.89 7.01
C ILE A 3 -3.59 -12.03 6.86
N VAL A 4 -3.34 -12.91 5.89
CA VAL A 4 -4.08 -14.15 5.73
C VAL A 4 -3.30 -15.24 6.44
N LEU A 5 -3.86 -15.72 7.55
CA LEU A 5 -3.25 -16.76 8.37
C LEU A 5 -3.93 -18.10 8.09
N LEU A 6 -3.21 -19.03 7.48
CA LEU A 6 -3.69 -20.37 7.18
C LEU A 6 -3.19 -21.38 8.20
N ASP A 7 -4.01 -22.34 8.54
CA ASP A 7 -3.57 -23.56 9.21
C ASP A 7 -2.88 -24.46 8.18
N ALA A 8 -1.68 -24.94 8.51
CA ALA A 8 -0.90 -25.84 7.65
C ALA A 8 -1.68 -27.10 7.24
N LEU A 9 -2.62 -27.55 8.06
CA LEU A 9 -3.47 -28.73 7.79
C LEU A 9 -4.73 -28.38 6.96
N ARG A 10 -4.97 -27.09 6.64
CA ARG A 10 -6.17 -26.61 5.96
C ARG A 10 -5.87 -25.62 4.83
N ILE A 11 -4.82 -25.87 4.08
CA ILE A 11 -4.40 -24.99 2.98
C ILE A 11 -5.48 -24.80 1.92
N ASN A 12 -6.39 -25.78 1.77
CA ASN A 12 -7.52 -25.73 0.84
C ASN A 12 -8.56 -24.63 1.15
N GLU A 13 -8.47 -23.99 2.33
CA GLU A 13 -9.34 -22.87 2.70
C GLU A 13 -8.90 -21.55 2.06
N LEU A 14 -7.68 -21.45 1.53
CA LEU A 14 -7.17 -20.21 0.92
C LEU A 14 -8.08 -19.64 -0.18
N PRO A 15 -8.56 -20.42 -1.18
CA PRO A 15 -9.43 -19.89 -2.21
C PRO A 15 -10.75 -19.33 -1.66
N ILE A 16 -11.28 -19.95 -0.58
CA ILE A 16 -12.51 -19.51 0.08
C ILE A 16 -12.28 -18.14 0.74
N ILE A 17 -11.19 -18.00 1.50
CA ILE A 17 -10.83 -16.75 2.19
C ILE A 17 -10.62 -15.61 1.17
N LEU A 18 -9.91 -15.89 0.06
CA LEU A 18 -9.68 -14.89 -0.99
C LEU A 18 -11.00 -14.48 -1.67
N LYS A 19 -11.92 -15.42 -1.89
CA LYS A 19 -13.24 -15.14 -2.45
C LYS A 19 -14.06 -14.27 -1.50
N GLU A 20 -14.13 -14.62 -0.21
CA GLU A 20 -14.85 -13.83 0.80
C GLU A 20 -14.28 -12.41 0.92
N ALA A 21 -12.96 -12.25 0.89
CA ALA A 21 -12.34 -10.93 0.86
C ALA A 21 -12.76 -10.12 -0.37
N ARG A 22 -12.81 -10.77 -1.55
CA ARG A 22 -13.23 -10.13 -2.80
C ARG A 22 -14.71 -9.71 -2.75
N GLU A 23 -15.58 -10.54 -2.20
CA GLU A 23 -17.00 -10.24 -1.97
C GLU A 23 -17.20 -9.10 -0.95
N ALA A 24 -16.32 -9.01 0.05
CA ALA A 24 -16.26 -7.90 1.00
C ALA A 24 -15.63 -6.60 0.42
N HIS A 25 -15.49 -6.51 -0.91
CA HIS A 25 -14.91 -5.37 -1.62
C HIS A 25 -13.42 -5.09 -1.31
N ILE A 26 -12.68 -6.10 -0.88
CA ILE A 26 -11.24 -6.03 -0.63
C ILE A 26 -10.49 -6.66 -1.79
N ARG A 27 -9.47 -5.95 -2.31
CA ARG A 27 -8.57 -6.41 -3.36
C ARG A 27 -7.19 -6.60 -2.75
N LEU A 28 -6.82 -7.88 -2.58
CA LEU A 28 -5.59 -8.29 -1.93
C LEU A 28 -4.46 -8.44 -2.96
N ASN A 29 -3.33 -7.78 -2.72
CA ASN A 29 -2.17 -7.77 -3.62
C ASN A 29 -2.47 -7.34 -5.07
N GLU A 30 -3.58 -6.63 -5.29
CA GLU A 30 -3.93 -6.04 -6.57
C GLU A 30 -3.57 -4.55 -6.58
N HIS A 31 -3.25 -4.01 -7.77
CA HIS A 31 -3.03 -2.58 -7.96
C HIS A 31 -4.34 -1.86 -8.22
N GLN A 32 -4.55 -0.74 -7.55
CA GLN A 32 -5.70 0.11 -7.81
C GLN A 32 -5.63 0.64 -9.24
N PRO A 33 -6.72 0.48 -10.04
CA PRO A 33 -6.77 1.00 -11.41
C PRO A 33 -6.72 2.54 -11.42
N ASP A 34 -5.82 3.10 -12.24
CA ASP A 34 -5.80 4.55 -12.50
C ASP A 34 -6.72 4.86 -13.68
N VAL A 35 -7.99 5.01 -13.37
CA VAL A 35 -9.06 5.35 -14.33
C VAL A 35 -9.79 6.59 -13.83
N LYS A 36 -9.82 7.61 -14.66
CA LYS A 36 -10.61 8.83 -14.41
C LYS A 36 -11.91 8.76 -15.21
N ILE A 37 -13.04 8.84 -14.52
CA ILE A 37 -14.38 8.83 -15.13
C ILE A 37 -15.05 10.18 -14.80
N VAL A 38 -15.47 10.91 -15.82
CA VAL A 38 -16.18 12.17 -15.68
C VAL A 38 -17.50 12.06 -16.42
N ARG A 39 -18.62 12.18 -15.72
CA ARG A 39 -19.95 12.22 -16.34
C ARG A 39 -20.14 13.52 -17.10
N THR A 40 -20.71 13.44 -18.30
CA THR A 40 -21.04 14.57 -19.15
C THR A 40 -22.54 14.64 -19.40
N SER A 41 -23.06 15.78 -19.86
CA SER A 41 -24.48 15.92 -20.17
C SER A 41 -24.88 15.33 -21.53
N LYS A 42 -23.92 15.24 -22.47
CA LYS A 42 -24.10 14.75 -23.83
C LYS A 42 -22.77 14.30 -24.42
N GLY A 43 -22.79 13.61 -25.56
CA GLY A 43 -21.59 13.26 -26.33
C GLY A 43 -21.26 11.76 -26.33
N GLY A 44 -22.04 10.92 -25.62
CA GLY A 44 -21.76 9.48 -25.55
C GLY A 44 -20.57 9.17 -24.65
N VAL A 45 -20.02 7.95 -24.80
CA VAL A 45 -18.84 7.48 -24.08
C VAL A 45 -17.61 7.76 -24.92
N ASP A 46 -16.76 8.70 -24.42
CA ASP A 46 -15.46 9.07 -25.00
C ASP A 46 -14.34 8.39 -24.20
N ILE A 47 -13.46 7.64 -24.89
CA ILE A 47 -12.45 6.79 -24.26
C ILE A 47 -11.06 7.21 -24.70
N GLY A 48 -10.29 7.76 -23.76
CA GLY A 48 -8.87 8.05 -23.91
C GLY A 48 -8.00 7.04 -23.15
N ARG A 49 -6.87 6.65 -23.75
CA ARG A 49 -5.88 5.76 -23.13
C ARG A 49 -4.49 6.35 -23.21
N THR A 50 -3.73 6.28 -22.12
CA THR A 50 -2.29 6.61 -22.12
C THR A 50 -1.44 5.33 -22.17
N VAL A 51 -2.05 4.16 -21.99
CA VAL A 51 -1.42 2.84 -21.98
C VAL A 51 -2.20 1.85 -22.84
N LYS A 52 -1.57 0.77 -23.27
CA LYS A 52 -2.25 -0.33 -23.95
C LYS A 52 -3.04 -1.16 -22.96
N THR A 53 -4.29 -1.48 -23.31
CA THR A 53 -5.19 -2.35 -22.53
C THR A 53 -5.66 -3.51 -23.40
N PRO A 54 -4.80 -4.52 -23.66
CA PRO A 54 -5.12 -5.61 -24.59
C PRO A 54 -6.30 -6.46 -24.14
N GLU A 55 -6.59 -6.52 -22.86
CA GLU A 55 -7.67 -7.30 -22.26
C GLU A 55 -9.00 -6.54 -22.15
N LEU A 56 -9.04 -5.28 -22.57
CA LEU A 56 -10.22 -4.42 -22.44
C LEU A 56 -10.37 -3.51 -23.67
N ASP A 57 -11.23 -3.92 -24.60
CA ASP A 57 -11.54 -3.16 -25.82
C ASP A 57 -12.63 -2.09 -25.58
N ASP A 58 -12.85 -1.24 -26.59
CA ASP A 58 -13.82 -0.14 -26.52
C ASP A 58 -15.27 -0.65 -26.48
N GLU A 59 -15.56 -1.78 -27.10
CA GLU A 59 -16.89 -2.35 -27.14
C GLU A 59 -17.29 -2.86 -25.76
N THR A 60 -16.38 -3.59 -25.09
CA THR A 60 -16.55 -4.05 -23.72
C THR A 60 -16.72 -2.87 -22.75
N ILE A 61 -15.90 -1.81 -22.87
CA ILE A 61 -16.05 -0.61 -22.03
C ILE A 61 -17.42 0.03 -22.22
N LYS A 62 -17.88 0.20 -23.46
CA LYS A 62 -19.22 0.78 -23.75
C LYS A 62 -20.33 -0.10 -23.21
N GLY A 63 -20.20 -1.42 -23.32
CA GLY A 63 -21.14 -2.39 -22.76
C GLY A 63 -21.28 -2.22 -21.24
N ILE A 64 -20.15 -2.23 -20.53
CA ILE A 64 -20.11 -2.01 -19.08
C ILE A 64 -20.70 -0.64 -18.72
N CYS A 65 -20.31 0.42 -19.44
CA CYS A 65 -20.86 1.77 -19.21
C CYS A 65 -22.39 1.80 -19.34
N ASN A 66 -22.97 1.08 -20.30
CA ASN A 66 -24.41 0.99 -20.47
C ASN A 66 -25.09 0.31 -19.28
N GLU A 67 -24.53 -0.79 -18.76
CA GLU A 67 -25.04 -1.49 -17.57
C GLU A 67 -25.02 -0.58 -16.34
N PHE A 68 -23.97 0.21 -16.17
CA PHE A 68 -23.82 1.16 -15.05
C PHE A 68 -24.48 2.52 -15.32
N ARG A 69 -25.29 2.66 -16.39
CA ARG A 69 -26.00 3.89 -16.79
C ARG A 69 -25.06 5.10 -16.98
N LEU A 70 -23.88 4.85 -17.49
CA LEU A 70 -22.87 5.86 -17.84
C LEU A 70 -22.93 6.20 -19.34
N HIS A 71 -24.12 6.54 -19.85
CA HIS A 71 -24.36 6.76 -21.29
C HIS A 71 -23.58 7.95 -21.85
N ASN A 72 -23.24 8.95 -21.03
CA ASN A 72 -22.45 10.10 -21.40
C ASN A 72 -21.32 10.29 -20.40
N SER A 73 -20.10 9.99 -20.82
CA SER A 73 -18.94 10.08 -19.93
C SER A 73 -17.64 10.20 -20.72
N GLN A 74 -16.67 10.86 -20.09
CA GLN A 74 -15.29 10.91 -20.52
C GLN A 74 -14.47 9.97 -19.62
N ILE A 75 -13.81 8.98 -20.22
CA ILE A 75 -13.03 7.95 -19.53
C ILE A 75 -11.58 8.10 -19.95
N VAL A 76 -10.67 8.20 -19.00
CA VAL A 76 -9.23 8.23 -19.23
C VAL A 76 -8.58 7.09 -18.45
N ILE A 77 -8.00 6.12 -19.17
CA ILE A 77 -7.34 4.95 -18.62
C ILE A 77 -5.82 5.17 -18.64
N ARG A 78 -5.18 5.10 -17.46
CA ARG A 78 -3.75 5.39 -17.28
C ARG A 78 -2.93 4.21 -16.77
N SER A 79 -3.58 3.09 -16.45
CA SER A 79 -2.93 1.82 -16.09
C SER A 79 -3.48 0.67 -16.93
N PRO A 80 -2.69 -0.39 -17.19
CA PRO A 80 -3.23 -1.62 -17.75
C PRO A 80 -4.29 -2.19 -16.81
N ILE A 81 -5.48 -2.46 -17.34
CA ILE A 81 -6.62 -2.97 -16.58
C ILE A 81 -7.41 -3.99 -17.40
N ASN A 82 -8.10 -4.88 -16.70
CA ASN A 82 -9.11 -5.78 -17.25
C ASN A 82 -10.54 -5.25 -16.98
N ALA A 83 -11.55 -6.01 -17.42
CA ALA A 83 -12.95 -5.64 -17.25
C ALA A 83 -13.38 -5.51 -15.79
N ASP A 84 -12.95 -6.42 -14.91
CA ASP A 84 -13.28 -6.40 -13.48
C ASP A 84 -12.71 -5.16 -12.80
N GLN A 85 -11.45 -4.80 -13.11
CA GLN A 85 -10.82 -3.60 -12.58
C GLN A 85 -11.48 -2.31 -13.10
N PHE A 86 -12.01 -2.33 -14.32
CA PHE A 86 -12.79 -1.22 -14.85
C PHE A 86 -14.11 -1.06 -14.09
N ILE A 87 -14.81 -2.17 -13.80
CA ILE A 87 -16.01 -2.17 -12.95
C ILE A 87 -15.68 -1.64 -11.56
N ASP A 88 -14.59 -2.10 -10.95
CA ASP A 88 -14.14 -1.61 -9.65
C ASP A 88 -13.91 -0.09 -9.66
N ALA A 89 -13.36 0.47 -10.75
CA ALA A 89 -13.17 1.91 -10.91
C ALA A 89 -14.51 2.69 -11.03
N ILE A 90 -15.52 2.10 -11.68
CA ILE A 90 -16.86 2.70 -11.78
C ILE A 90 -17.55 2.70 -10.42
N GLU A 91 -17.51 1.60 -9.70
CA GLU A 91 -18.15 1.46 -8.39
C GLU A 91 -17.45 2.28 -7.30
N ALA A 92 -16.14 2.48 -7.41
CA ALA A 92 -15.31 3.27 -6.51
C ALA A 92 -15.48 2.92 -5.00
N ASN A 93 -15.86 1.68 -4.69
CA ASN A 93 -16.11 1.19 -3.34
C ASN A 93 -15.15 0.08 -2.90
N LYS A 94 -14.14 -0.23 -3.70
CA LYS A 94 -13.15 -1.28 -3.40
C LYS A 94 -11.96 -0.71 -2.63
N LYS A 95 -11.41 -1.53 -1.74
CA LYS A 95 -10.18 -1.21 -0.99
C LYS A 95 -9.05 -2.12 -1.45
N TYR A 96 -8.05 -1.52 -2.06
CA TYR A 96 -6.82 -2.20 -2.47
C TYR A 96 -5.81 -2.18 -1.33
N MET A 97 -5.28 -3.34 -0.99
CA MET A 97 -4.29 -3.43 0.08
C MET A 97 -3.32 -4.59 -0.12
N PRO A 98 -2.06 -4.43 0.32
CA PRO A 98 -1.12 -5.54 0.34
C PRO A 98 -1.57 -6.62 1.31
N MET A 99 -1.31 -7.88 0.94
CA MET A 99 -1.57 -9.07 1.75
C MET A 99 -0.25 -9.75 2.09
N LEU A 100 -0.16 -10.26 3.30
CA LEU A 100 0.87 -11.20 3.72
C LEU A 100 0.20 -12.56 3.96
N LEU A 101 0.65 -13.59 3.23
CA LEU A 101 0.15 -14.96 3.36
C LEU A 101 1.07 -15.74 4.28
N VAL A 102 0.55 -16.18 5.42
CA VAL A 102 1.31 -16.85 6.48
C VAL A 102 0.70 -18.20 6.76
N VAL A 103 1.52 -19.25 6.75
CA VAL A 103 1.12 -20.60 7.13
C VAL A 103 1.57 -20.85 8.57
N ASN A 104 0.61 -21.09 9.45
CA ASN A 104 0.82 -21.39 10.87
C ASN A 104 0.81 -22.90 11.12
N LYS A 105 1.33 -23.31 12.27
CA LYS A 105 1.53 -24.70 12.67
C LYS A 105 2.52 -25.45 11.76
N ALA A 106 3.54 -24.75 11.30
CA ALA A 106 4.58 -25.35 10.47
C ALA A 106 5.37 -26.45 11.17
N ASP A 107 5.33 -26.49 12.50
CA ASP A 107 5.90 -27.56 13.34
C ASP A 107 5.22 -28.92 13.14
N LEU A 108 4.03 -28.96 12.57
CA LEU A 108 3.30 -30.21 12.30
C LEU A 108 3.58 -30.76 10.88
N LEU A 109 4.29 -30.04 10.04
CA LEU A 109 4.58 -30.43 8.67
C LEU A 109 5.86 -31.24 8.59
N THR A 110 5.84 -32.26 7.74
CA THR A 110 7.04 -32.92 7.23
C THR A 110 7.70 -32.02 6.17
N GLU A 111 8.97 -32.25 5.89
CA GLU A 111 9.69 -31.48 4.87
C GLU A 111 9.06 -31.57 3.47
N THR A 112 8.53 -32.74 3.12
CA THR A 112 7.82 -32.96 1.85
C THR A 112 6.49 -32.19 1.76
N GLU A 113 5.74 -32.14 2.84
CA GLU A 113 4.49 -31.37 2.91
C GLU A 113 4.77 -29.86 2.85
N ARG A 114 5.85 -29.43 3.52
CA ARG A 114 6.26 -28.01 3.47
C ARG A 114 6.64 -27.58 2.05
N GLN A 115 7.44 -28.39 1.35
CA GLN A 115 7.79 -28.14 -0.05
C GLN A 115 6.56 -28.09 -0.95
N TYR A 116 5.63 -29.03 -0.78
CA TYR A 116 4.38 -29.03 -1.53
C TYR A 116 3.58 -27.73 -1.32
N ILE A 117 3.44 -27.27 -0.08
CA ILE A 117 2.73 -26.03 0.25
C ILE A 117 3.47 -24.83 -0.34
N GLU A 118 4.80 -24.81 -0.29
CA GLU A 118 5.62 -23.72 -0.85
C GLU A 118 5.47 -23.60 -2.36
N GLU A 119 5.40 -24.73 -3.09
CA GLU A 119 5.20 -24.75 -4.54
C GLU A 119 3.78 -24.38 -4.93
N GLU A 120 2.76 -24.86 -4.21
CA GLU A 120 1.34 -24.73 -4.57
C GLU A 120 0.78 -23.34 -4.26
N ILE A 121 1.02 -22.82 -3.06
CA ILE A 121 0.42 -21.56 -2.61
C ILE A 121 1.41 -20.41 -2.40
N LYS A 122 2.71 -20.67 -2.42
CA LYS A 122 3.79 -19.68 -2.29
C LYS A 122 3.57 -18.70 -1.13
N PRO A 123 3.50 -19.21 0.11
CA PRO A 123 3.29 -18.34 1.26
C PRO A 123 4.48 -17.40 1.46
N ASP A 124 4.23 -16.22 2.00
CA ASP A 124 5.30 -15.29 2.36
C ASP A 124 6.13 -15.83 3.54
N LEU A 125 5.49 -16.55 4.48
CA LEU A 125 6.15 -17.09 5.69
C LEU A 125 5.47 -18.36 6.21
N PHE A 126 6.30 -19.23 6.81
CA PHE A 126 5.85 -20.32 7.69
C PHE A 126 6.17 -19.96 9.13
N ILE A 127 5.21 -20.14 10.04
CA ILE A 127 5.39 -19.90 11.46
C ILE A 127 4.86 -21.06 12.29
N SER A 128 5.33 -21.17 13.52
CA SER A 128 4.67 -21.91 14.59
C SER A 128 4.43 -20.98 15.77
N ALA A 129 3.19 -20.55 15.93
CA ALA A 129 2.83 -19.64 17.03
C ALA A 129 3.01 -20.32 18.39
N SER A 130 2.77 -21.63 18.49
CA SER A 130 2.93 -22.43 19.72
C SER A 130 4.39 -22.52 20.16
N LEU A 131 5.31 -22.72 19.22
CA LEU A 131 6.75 -22.82 19.46
C LEU A 131 7.47 -21.46 19.32
N LYS A 132 6.75 -20.38 18.98
CA LYS A 132 7.30 -19.04 18.70
C LYS A 132 8.35 -19.01 17.58
N GLN A 133 8.29 -19.97 16.65
CA GLN A 133 9.15 -20.00 15.48
C GLN A 133 8.59 -19.13 14.36
N GLY A 134 9.46 -18.36 13.68
CA GLY A 134 9.06 -17.47 12.59
C GLY A 134 8.30 -16.21 13.03
N THR A 135 8.11 -15.99 14.33
CA THR A 135 7.33 -14.85 14.85
C THR A 135 8.06 -13.51 14.76
N ASP A 136 9.39 -13.50 14.82
CA ASP A 136 10.18 -12.30 14.67
C ASP A 136 10.32 -11.93 13.18
N GLU A 137 10.51 -12.92 12.32
CA GLU A 137 10.47 -12.80 10.88
C GLU A 137 9.11 -12.27 10.40
N LEU A 138 8.02 -12.69 11.05
CA LEU A 138 6.68 -12.16 10.77
C LEU A 138 6.58 -10.66 11.09
N LYS A 139 7.15 -10.20 12.21
CA LYS A 139 7.17 -8.77 12.56
C LYS A 139 7.94 -7.95 11.53
N GLU A 140 9.10 -8.46 11.11
CA GLU A 140 9.91 -7.82 10.06
C GLU A 140 9.17 -7.77 8.73
N ALA A 141 8.55 -8.88 8.31
CA ALA A 141 7.76 -8.94 7.09
C ALA A 141 6.58 -7.95 7.11
N ILE A 142 5.89 -7.82 8.24
CA ILE A 142 4.83 -6.82 8.44
C ILE A 142 5.39 -5.41 8.27
N TYR A 143 6.52 -5.11 8.92
CA TYR A 143 7.15 -3.80 8.84
C TYR A 143 7.52 -3.42 7.39
N HIS A 144 8.14 -4.35 6.67
CA HIS A 144 8.52 -4.16 5.27
C HIS A 144 7.31 -4.07 4.34
N LYS A 145 6.29 -4.90 4.53
CA LYS A 145 5.09 -4.91 3.68
C LYS A 145 4.22 -3.66 3.87
N LEU A 146 4.25 -3.05 5.05
CA LEU A 146 3.60 -1.77 5.33
C LEU A 146 4.37 -0.57 4.76
N ASP A 147 5.58 -0.82 4.26
CA ASP A 147 6.46 0.21 3.70
C ASP A 147 6.69 1.37 4.67
N PHE A 148 6.94 1.03 5.92
CA PHE A 148 7.27 2.00 6.95
C PHE A 148 8.72 2.49 6.84
N ILE A 149 8.93 3.72 7.29
CA ILE A 149 10.23 4.37 7.46
C ILE A 149 10.34 4.88 8.87
N SER A 150 11.56 4.86 9.40
CA SER A 150 11.92 5.39 10.72
C SER A 150 12.54 6.77 10.57
N ILE A 151 11.94 7.78 11.17
CA ILE A 151 12.44 9.14 11.18
C ILE A 151 12.86 9.49 12.60
N TYR A 152 14.10 9.94 12.78
CA TYR A 152 14.63 10.33 14.07
C TYR A 152 14.47 11.83 14.30
N MET A 153 13.86 12.18 15.40
CA MET A 153 13.63 13.60 15.72
C MET A 153 14.86 14.19 16.42
N LYS A 154 15.19 15.42 16.07
CA LYS A 154 16.27 16.18 16.69
C LYS A 154 15.77 17.55 17.14
N GLU A 155 15.96 17.87 18.41
CA GLU A 155 15.73 19.21 18.89
C GLU A 155 16.92 20.13 18.49
N PRO A 156 16.67 21.43 18.18
CA PRO A 156 17.74 22.37 17.92
C PRO A 156 18.78 22.44 19.07
N GLY A 157 20.05 22.27 18.73
CA GLY A 157 21.15 22.32 19.71
C GLY A 157 21.37 21.04 20.53
N LYS A 158 20.55 19.97 20.32
CA LYS A 158 20.72 18.68 21.00
C LYS A 158 21.12 17.59 20.03
N PRO A 159 21.65 16.44 20.47
CA PRO A 159 21.82 15.26 19.64
C PRO A 159 20.45 14.69 19.21
N ALA A 160 20.43 13.93 18.12
CA ALA A 160 19.23 13.21 17.71
C ALA A 160 18.92 12.08 18.69
N ASP A 161 17.63 11.88 18.97
CA ASP A 161 17.18 10.70 19.72
C ASP A 161 17.08 9.50 18.77
N MET A 162 18.06 8.63 18.84
CA MET A 162 18.13 7.42 18.02
C MET A 162 17.40 6.22 18.63
N ASN A 163 16.89 6.34 19.87
CA ASN A 163 16.23 5.24 20.56
C ASN A 163 14.74 5.15 20.23
N VAL A 164 14.11 6.28 19.91
CA VAL A 164 12.66 6.36 19.68
C VAL A 164 12.36 6.95 18.30
N PRO A 165 12.38 6.13 17.23
CA PRO A 165 12.05 6.61 15.91
C PRO A 165 10.55 6.93 15.79
N MET A 166 10.24 7.98 15.04
CA MET A 166 8.88 8.21 14.57
C MET A 166 8.63 7.36 13.33
N ILE A 167 7.72 6.39 13.44
CA ILE A 167 7.33 5.52 12.33
C ILE A 167 6.35 6.25 11.41
N MET A 168 6.67 6.31 10.12
CA MET A 168 5.89 6.94 9.05
C MET A 168 5.79 5.99 7.87
N GLN A 169 4.85 6.20 6.96
CA GLN A 169 4.83 5.50 5.67
C GLN A 169 5.83 6.14 4.70
N ARG A 170 6.45 5.32 3.85
CA ARG A 170 7.29 5.82 2.75
C ARG A 170 6.48 6.78 1.86
N GLY A 171 7.17 7.81 1.35
CA GLY A 171 6.52 8.86 0.57
C GLY A 171 5.91 10.00 1.40
N ASN A 172 5.87 9.87 2.74
CA ASN A 172 5.42 10.96 3.59
C ASN A 172 6.42 12.13 3.59
N THR A 173 5.85 13.33 3.65
CA THR A 173 6.59 14.59 3.63
C THR A 173 6.80 15.14 5.04
N ILE A 174 7.69 16.14 5.17
CA ILE A 174 7.90 16.89 6.42
C ILE A 174 6.58 17.48 6.93
N ARG A 175 5.68 17.91 6.03
CA ARG A 175 4.32 18.37 6.40
C ARG A 175 3.59 17.32 7.21
N ARG A 176 3.62 16.06 6.77
CA ARG A 176 2.91 14.98 7.44
C ARG A 176 3.48 14.68 8.82
N VAL A 177 4.81 14.81 8.98
CA VAL A 177 5.45 14.73 10.31
C VAL A 177 4.95 15.85 11.22
N CYS A 178 4.94 17.10 10.73
CA CYS A 178 4.42 18.24 11.49
C CYS A 178 2.97 18.03 11.92
N GLU A 179 2.10 17.57 11.02
CA GLU A 179 0.67 17.28 11.32
C GLU A 179 0.51 16.19 12.39
N LYS A 180 1.38 15.17 12.36
CA LYS A 180 1.37 14.07 13.33
C LYS A 180 1.84 14.52 14.72
N LEU A 181 2.78 15.45 14.77
CA LEU A 181 3.26 16.02 16.03
C LEU A 181 2.23 16.97 16.65
N HIS A 182 1.84 18.02 15.94
CA HIS A 182 0.82 18.96 16.37
C HIS A 182 0.33 19.83 15.22
N LYS A 183 -0.98 20.18 15.19
CA LYS A 183 -1.59 21.00 14.14
C LYS A 183 -0.91 22.35 13.92
N ASP A 184 -0.42 22.97 15.00
CA ASP A 184 0.23 24.28 14.93
C ASP A 184 1.64 24.24 14.34
N PHE A 185 2.30 23.08 14.27
CA PHE A 185 3.62 22.95 13.69
C PHE A 185 3.63 23.30 12.20
N VAL A 186 2.57 22.95 11.47
CA VAL A 186 2.42 23.34 10.05
C VAL A 186 2.25 24.85 9.91
N LYS A 187 1.44 25.48 10.77
CA LYS A 187 1.17 26.95 10.72
C LYS A 187 2.40 27.78 11.07
N ASN A 188 3.14 27.30 12.09
CA ASN A 188 4.30 28.00 12.62
C ASN A 188 5.62 27.54 11.98
N PHE A 189 5.56 26.65 10.98
CA PHE A 189 6.73 26.10 10.31
C PHE A 189 7.57 27.20 9.64
N LYS A 190 8.85 27.22 9.94
CA LYS A 190 9.81 28.13 9.32
C LYS A 190 10.69 27.44 8.28
N TYR A 191 11.36 26.38 8.69
CA TYR A 191 12.13 25.45 7.85
C TYR A 191 12.46 24.20 8.68
N SER A 192 12.98 23.18 8.04
CA SER A 192 13.58 22.02 8.70
C SER A 192 15.02 21.84 8.28
N ARG A 193 15.80 21.13 9.09
CA ARG A 193 17.10 20.59 8.71
C ARG A 193 17.02 19.09 8.68
N VAL A 194 17.44 18.50 7.57
CA VAL A 194 17.43 17.05 7.36
C VAL A 194 18.86 16.57 7.19
N THR A 195 19.18 15.49 7.90
CA THR A 195 20.43 14.75 7.77
C THR A 195 20.09 13.29 7.52
N GLY A 196 20.47 12.75 6.36
CA GLY A 196 20.20 11.37 6.04
C GLY A 196 20.02 11.13 4.54
N PRO A 197 19.46 9.96 4.14
CA PRO A 197 19.39 9.54 2.75
C PRO A 197 18.52 10.40 1.83
N SER A 198 17.63 11.24 2.38
CA SER A 198 16.81 12.15 1.56
C SER A 198 17.48 13.50 1.31
N SER A 199 18.52 13.85 2.07
CA SER A 199 19.25 15.12 1.94
C SER A 199 20.51 14.96 1.09
N LYS A 200 20.92 16.03 0.40
CA LYS A 200 22.18 16.05 -0.38
C LYS A 200 23.42 16.20 0.52
N PHE A 201 23.28 16.81 1.68
CA PHE A 201 24.32 17.02 2.68
C PHE A 201 23.69 17.13 4.07
N ALA A 202 24.47 16.87 5.10
CA ALA A 202 24.01 16.90 6.49
C ALA A 202 23.48 18.29 6.88
N GLY A 203 22.30 18.33 7.51
CA GLY A 203 21.66 19.57 7.94
C GLY A 203 21.10 20.44 6.82
N GLN A 204 20.83 19.86 5.65
CA GLN A 204 20.22 20.58 4.53
C GLN A 204 18.88 21.20 4.94
N LYS A 205 18.70 22.51 4.66
CA LYS A 205 17.40 23.18 4.86
C LYS A 205 16.39 22.72 3.81
N LEU A 206 15.28 22.22 4.28
CA LEU A 206 14.22 21.70 3.43
C LEU A 206 12.85 22.19 3.91
N MET A 207 11.87 22.23 2.97
CA MET A 207 10.54 22.77 3.20
C MET A 207 9.52 21.65 3.36
N LEU A 208 8.29 22.00 3.77
CA LEU A 208 7.19 21.06 4.09
C LEU A 208 6.93 19.95 3.07
N ASN A 209 7.12 20.22 1.78
CA ASN A 209 6.80 19.28 0.70
C ASN A 209 7.93 18.26 0.41
N HIS A 210 9.05 18.34 1.12
CA HIS A 210 10.15 17.39 0.94
C HIS A 210 9.74 16.00 1.42
N VAL A 211 9.99 14.99 0.59
CA VAL A 211 9.70 13.57 0.90
C VAL A 211 10.87 13.00 1.70
N LEU A 212 10.56 12.42 2.84
CA LEU A 212 11.52 11.80 3.73
C LEU A 212 11.83 10.35 3.31
N LYS A 213 13.03 9.89 3.68
CA LYS A 213 13.48 8.51 3.51
C LYS A 213 13.75 7.86 4.86
N ASP A 214 13.87 6.54 4.84
CA ASP A 214 14.19 5.78 6.04
C ASP A 214 15.51 6.24 6.66
N GLN A 215 15.55 6.32 8.00
CA GLN A 215 16.68 6.78 8.82
C GLN A 215 17.06 8.26 8.65
N ASP A 216 16.18 9.09 8.10
CA ASP A 216 16.39 10.54 8.13
C ASP A 216 16.31 11.08 9.56
N ILE A 217 17.22 11.99 9.88
CA ILE A 217 17.20 12.79 11.12
C ILE A 217 16.58 14.14 10.77
N LEU A 218 15.50 14.49 11.45
CA LEU A 218 14.70 15.69 11.20
C LEU A 218 14.75 16.66 12.38
N GLU A 219 15.27 17.86 12.14
CA GLU A 219 15.25 18.99 13.08
C GLU A 219 14.24 20.03 12.57
N LEU A 220 13.16 20.27 13.32
CA LEU A 220 12.12 21.23 12.96
C LEU A 220 12.41 22.60 13.59
N HIS A 221 12.31 23.65 12.79
CA HIS A 221 12.38 25.05 13.23
C HIS A 221 11.01 25.70 13.04
N ILE A 222 10.36 26.04 14.13
CA ILE A 222 9.07 26.71 14.21
C ILE A 222 9.25 28.15 14.73
N ARG A 223 8.23 28.99 14.50
CA ARG A 223 8.18 30.38 15.02
C ARG A 223 7.70 30.40 16.46
#